data_8a82a41010153879253c7aecab65747f
#
_entry.id   8a82a41010153879253c7aecab65747f
#
_cell.length_a   1.000
_cell.length_b   1.000
_cell.length_c   1.000
_cell.angle_alpha   90.00
_cell.angle_beta   90.00
_cell.angle_gamma   90.00
#
_symmetry.space_group_name_H-M   'P 1'
#
loop_
_entity.id
_entity.type
_entity.pdbx_description
1 polymer ?
#
loop_
_entity_poly.entity_id
_entity_poly.type
_entity_poly.pdbx_seq_one_letter_code
_entity_poly.pdbx_strand_id
1 'polypeptide(L)'
;AVGDALTRAGHLDDARLTERLSRAGRVRGVVRARACAPLLDGRSASRPESLIRCWLVWSDLPDPEPQVPVHDRHGRIVAHGDLGYSRWKVLTEYEGAQHAERDQFGRDIDRYSLMAADGWLVLRFAGRHLGGPAVVLERTRRALLSRGWRDPRG
;
A
#
# COMPACT_ATOMS: atom_id res chain seq x y z
N ALA A 1 10.00 -4.40 1.86
CA ALA A 1 10.58 -3.53 0.84
C ALA A 1 11.61 -4.24 -0.03
N VAL A 2 12.77 -4.69 0.54
CA VAL A 2 13.79 -5.40 -0.28
C VAL A 2 13.21 -6.70 -0.86
N GLY A 3 12.51 -7.48 -0.05
CA GLY A 3 11.84 -8.70 -0.51
C GLY A 3 10.84 -8.42 -1.64
N ASP A 4 9.98 -7.42 -1.48
CA ASP A 4 9.00 -7.02 -2.52
C ASP A 4 9.70 -6.63 -3.83
N ALA A 5 10.81 -5.90 -3.75
CA ALA A 5 11.59 -5.55 -4.93
C ALA A 5 12.22 -6.78 -5.61
N LEU A 6 12.70 -7.75 -4.84
CA LEU A 6 13.23 -9.01 -5.37
C LEU A 6 12.13 -9.89 -5.98
N THR A 7 10.97 -9.98 -5.35
CA THR A 7 9.79 -10.69 -5.88
C THR A 7 9.34 -10.03 -7.20
N ARG A 8 9.24 -8.71 -7.24
CA ARG A 8 8.89 -7.96 -8.46
C ARG A 8 9.88 -8.17 -9.60
N ALA A 9 11.16 -8.25 -9.29
CA ALA A 9 12.22 -8.51 -10.27
C ALA A 9 12.33 -9.98 -10.68
N GLY A 10 11.51 -10.88 -10.14
CA GLY A 10 11.58 -12.31 -10.40
C GLY A 10 12.79 -13.02 -9.78
N HIS A 11 13.50 -12.36 -8.86
CA HIS A 11 14.67 -12.91 -8.17
C HIS A 11 14.32 -13.66 -6.88
N LEU A 12 13.10 -13.52 -6.39
CA LEU A 12 12.59 -14.19 -5.20
C LEU A 12 11.29 -14.89 -5.52
N ASP A 13 11.25 -16.19 -5.27
CA ASP A 13 10.06 -17.02 -5.33
C ASP A 13 9.54 -17.21 -3.89
N ASP A 14 8.34 -16.75 -3.63
CA ASP A 14 7.75 -16.74 -2.29
C ASP A 14 7.53 -18.16 -1.75
N ALA A 15 7.17 -19.12 -2.61
CA ALA A 15 6.99 -20.51 -2.23
C ALA A 15 8.31 -21.15 -1.82
N ARG A 16 9.36 -20.95 -2.61
CA ARG A 16 10.72 -21.44 -2.29
C ARG A 16 11.28 -20.78 -1.03
N LEU A 17 11.01 -19.48 -0.85
CA LEU A 17 11.42 -18.77 0.37
C LEU A 17 10.74 -19.40 1.60
N THR A 18 9.44 -19.59 1.54
CA THR A 18 8.63 -20.16 2.62
C THR A 18 9.11 -21.58 2.95
N GLU A 19 9.35 -22.42 1.96
CA GLU A 19 9.89 -23.76 2.13
C GLU A 19 11.27 -23.74 2.79
N ARG A 20 12.18 -22.87 2.32
CA ARG A 20 13.51 -22.74 2.91
C ARG A 20 13.46 -22.24 4.36
N LEU A 21 12.60 -21.29 4.65
CA LEU A 21 12.41 -20.76 6.00
C LEU A 21 11.80 -21.81 6.94
N SER A 22 10.90 -22.67 6.49
CA SER A 22 10.33 -23.75 7.31
C SER A 22 11.40 -24.75 7.76
N ARG A 23 12.38 -25.05 6.89
CA ARG A 23 13.50 -25.95 7.15
C ARG A 23 14.68 -25.30 7.87
N ALA A 24 14.73 -23.97 7.93
CA ALA A 24 15.83 -23.26 8.57
C ALA A 24 15.81 -23.49 10.08
N GLY A 25 16.95 -23.94 10.64
CA GLY A 25 17.14 -24.12 12.07
C GLY A 25 17.29 -22.77 12.81
N ARG A 26 18.05 -22.78 13.92
CA ARG A 26 18.32 -21.58 14.73
C ARG A 26 19.34 -20.66 14.02
N VAL A 27 18.92 -19.93 13.02
CA VAL A 27 19.74 -18.93 12.32
C VAL A 27 19.32 -17.52 12.75
N ARG A 28 20.28 -16.62 12.92
CA ARG A 28 20.01 -15.22 13.27
C ARG A 28 19.03 -14.60 12.27
N GLY A 29 17.94 -14.04 12.77
CA GLY A 29 16.91 -13.37 11.96
C GLY A 29 15.83 -14.29 11.38
N VAL A 30 15.93 -15.63 11.53
CA VAL A 30 14.95 -16.57 10.95
C VAL A 30 13.51 -16.34 11.45
N VAL A 31 13.34 -16.00 12.73
CA VAL A 31 12.02 -15.71 13.31
C VAL A 31 11.39 -14.49 12.60
N ARG A 32 12.18 -13.42 12.45
CA ARG A 32 11.76 -12.21 11.74
C ARG A 32 11.48 -12.49 10.26
N ALA A 33 12.32 -13.30 9.61
CA ALA A 33 12.13 -13.68 8.22
C ALA A 33 10.82 -14.48 8.02
N ARG A 34 10.53 -15.44 8.92
CA ARG A 34 9.27 -16.19 8.90
C ARG A 34 8.03 -15.30 9.07
N ALA A 35 8.11 -14.28 9.95
CA ALA A 35 7.02 -13.33 10.14
C ALA A 35 6.83 -12.39 8.93
N CYS A 36 7.90 -12.07 8.21
CA CYS A 36 7.85 -11.14 7.08
C CYS A 36 7.58 -11.81 5.73
N ALA A 37 7.95 -13.09 5.56
CA ALA A 37 7.81 -13.77 4.27
C ALA A 37 6.36 -13.79 3.74
N PRO A 38 5.33 -14.06 4.55
CA PRO A 38 3.93 -14.01 4.08
C PRO A 38 3.46 -12.62 3.65
N LEU A 39 4.20 -11.58 4.02
CA LEU A 39 3.87 -10.19 3.70
C LEU A 39 4.55 -9.67 2.44
N LEU A 40 5.31 -10.53 1.74
CA LEU A 40 5.95 -10.12 0.49
C LEU A 40 4.89 -9.92 -0.59
N ASP A 41 5.02 -8.82 -1.31
CA ASP A 41 4.14 -8.49 -2.42
C ASP A 41 4.89 -7.69 -3.48
N GLY A 42 5.16 -8.32 -4.61
CA GLY A 42 5.87 -7.71 -5.74
C GLY A 42 5.12 -6.55 -6.41
N ARG A 43 3.84 -6.33 -6.07
CA ARG A 43 3.06 -5.20 -6.56
C ARG A 43 3.43 -3.87 -5.89
N SER A 44 4.04 -3.89 -4.70
CA SER A 44 4.57 -2.66 -4.07
C SER A 44 5.71 -2.10 -4.92
N ALA A 45 5.50 -0.95 -5.56
CA ALA A 45 6.44 -0.38 -6.52
C ALA A 45 7.63 0.33 -5.86
N SER A 46 7.50 0.74 -4.61
CA SER A 46 8.53 1.47 -3.86
C SER A 46 8.71 0.99 -2.43
N ARG A 47 9.84 1.39 -1.81
CA ARG A 47 10.09 1.12 -0.39
C ARG A 47 9.04 1.76 0.54
N PRO A 48 8.63 3.02 0.35
CA PRO A 48 7.54 3.62 1.13
C PRO A 48 6.23 2.87 1.04
N GLU A 49 5.80 2.47 -0.15
CA GLU A 49 4.59 1.66 -0.34
C GLU A 49 4.65 0.35 0.45
N SER A 50 5.77 -0.39 0.33
CA SER A 50 5.99 -1.61 1.11
C SER A 50 5.89 -1.36 2.62
N LEU A 51 6.44 -0.23 3.09
CA LEU A 51 6.44 0.12 4.52
C LEU A 51 5.02 0.44 5.01
N ILE A 52 4.31 1.29 4.29
CA ILE A 52 2.92 1.65 4.60
C ILE A 52 2.03 0.41 4.58
N ARG A 53 2.16 -0.43 3.56
CA ARG A 53 1.42 -1.69 3.45
C ARG A 53 1.65 -2.60 4.66
N CYS A 54 2.91 -2.80 5.06
CA CYS A 54 3.22 -3.61 6.23
C CYS A 54 2.61 -3.02 7.52
N TRP A 55 2.61 -1.72 7.71
CA TRP A 55 1.97 -1.10 8.87
C TRP A 55 0.45 -1.32 8.88
N LEU A 56 -0.20 -1.22 7.73
CA LEU A 56 -1.64 -1.46 7.61
C LEU A 56 -1.99 -2.92 7.87
N VAL A 57 -1.26 -3.87 7.26
CA VAL A 57 -1.47 -5.32 7.49
C VAL A 57 -1.19 -5.75 8.92
N TRP A 58 -0.22 -5.14 9.61
CA TRP A 58 0.06 -5.44 11.02
C TRP A 58 -0.84 -4.71 12.01
N SER A 59 -1.72 -3.86 11.52
CA SER A 59 -2.72 -3.19 12.37
C SER A 59 -3.99 -4.04 12.46
N ASP A 60 -5.00 -3.48 13.07
CA ASP A 60 -6.36 -4.01 13.16
C ASP A 60 -7.32 -3.41 12.11
N LEU A 61 -6.75 -2.71 11.13
CA LEU A 61 -7.48 -2.27 9.95
C LEU A 61 -7.65 -3.44 8.96
N PRO A 62 -8.62 -3.36 8.03
CA PRO A 62 -8.69 -4.31 6.93
C PRO A 62 -7.38 -4.34 6.13
N ASP A 63 -7.06 -5.47 5.52
CA ASP A 63 -5.89 -5.56 4.65
C ASP A 63 -6.07 -4.68 3.41
N PRO A 64 -5.09 -3.86 3.05
CA PRO A 64 -5.16 -3.03 1.86
C PRO A 64 -4.88 -3.84 0.60
N GLU A 65 -5.54 -3.49 -0.49
CA GLU A 65 -5.29 -3.98 -1.84
C GLU A 65 -4.16 -3.15 -2.47
N PRO A 66 -3.03 -3.75 -2.91
CA PRO A 66 -2.00 -3.03 -3.65
C PRO A 66 -2.43 -2.73 -5.09
N GLN A 67 -1.99 -1.60 -5.63
CA GLN A 67 -2.21 -1.19 -7.02
C GLN A 67 -3.67 -1.22 -7.44
N VAL A 68 -4.53 -0.55 -6.66
CA VAL A 68 -5.98 -0.53 -6.88
C VAL A 68 -6.32 0.21 -8.18
N PRO A 69 -6.98 -0.44 -9.14
CA PRO A 69 -7.39 0.22 -10.36
C PRO A 69 -8.56 1.18 -10.10
N VAL A 70 -8.42 2.40 -10.60
CA VAL A 70 -9.49 3.41 -10.60
C VAL A 70 -10.10 3.45 -11.99
N HIS A 71 -11.40 3.26 -12.07
CA HIS A 71 -12.13 3.24 -13.32
C HIS A 71 -12.92 4.54 -13.52
N ASP A 72 -13.03 4.98 -14.76
CA ASP A 72 -13.95 6.05 -15.13
C ASP A 72 -15.39 5.53 -15.22
N ARG A 73 -16.33 6.45 -15.48
CA ARG A 73 -17.75 6.13 -15.68
C ARG A 73 -18.04 5.14 -16.83
N HIS A 74 -17.06 4.91 -17.69
CA HIS A 74 -17.14 3.95 -18.81
C HIS A 74 -16.46 2.62 -18.51
N GLY A 75 -15.97 2.41 -17.28
CA GLY A 75 -15.28 1.20 -16.86
C GLY A 75 -13.82 1.08 -17.33
N ARG A 76 -13.22 2.17 -17.87
CA ARG A 76 -11.81 2.16 -18.29
C ARG A 76 -10.92 2.54 -17.11
N ILE A 77 -9.81 1.84 -16.96
CA ILE A 77 -8.81 2.18 -15.95
C ILE A 77 -8.14 3.50 -16.33
N VAL A 78 -8.26 4.51 -15.47
CA VAL A 78 -7.70 5.85 -15.65
C VAL A 78 -6.52 6.12 -14.71
N ALA A 79 -6.39 5.34 -13.64
CA ALA A 79 -5.30 5.46 -12.67
C ALA A 79 -5.17 4.16 -11.85
N HIS A 80 -4.05 4.05 -11.13
CA HIS A 80 -3.88 3.07 -10.06
C HIS A 80 -3.50 3.83 -8.78
N GLY A 81 -4.14 3.48 -7.67
CA GLY A 81 -3.70 3.92 -6.34
C GLY A 81 -2.69 2.94 -5.77
N ASP A 82 -1.67 3.42 -5.07
CA ASP A 82 -0.60 2.57 -4.52
C ASP A 82 -1.15 1.45 -3.63
N LEU A 83 -2.04 1.82 -2.71
CA LEU A 83 -2.77 0.92 -1.82
C LEU A 83 -4.20 1.42 -1.67
N GLY A 84 -5.14 0.53 -1.39
CA GLY A 84 -6.50 1.00 -1.14
C GLY A 84 -7.44 -0.06 -0.64
N TYR A 85 -8.68 0.37 -0.51
CA TYR A 85 -9.81 -0.38 -0.01
C TYR A 85 -10.99 -0.15 -0.94
N SER A 86 -11.07 -0.94 -2.00
CA SER A 86 -12.06 -0.78 -3.08
C SER A 86 -13.50 -0.74 -2.55
N ARG A 87 -13.80 -1.58 -1.57
CA ARG A 87 -15.13 -1.65 -0.92
C ARG A 87 -15.58 -0.31 -0.33
N TRP A 88 -14.66 0.49 0.21
CA TRP A 88 -14.95 1.77 0.87
C TRP A 88 -14.50 2.97 0.04
N LYS A 89 -13.95 2.74 -1.14
CA LYS A 89 -13.37 3.79 -2.01
C LYS A 89 -12.38 4.68 -1.27
N VAL A 90 -11.45 4.09 -0.52
CA VAL A 90 -10.34 4.77 0.15
C VAL A 90 -9.04 4.34 -0.51
N LEU A 91 -8.22 5.31 -0.91
CA LEU A 91 -6.87 5.09 -1.43
C LEU A 91 -5.84 5.70 -0.49
N THR A 92 -4.66 5.10 -0.44
CA THR A 92 -3.46 5.65 0.20
C THR A 92 -2.35 5.72 -0.83
N GLU A 93 -1.75 6.89 -1.01
CA GLU A 93 -0.68 7.14 -1.95
C GLU A 93 0.54 7.72 -1.24
N TYR A 94 1.72 7.34 -1.69
CA TYR A 94 2.96 7.93 -1.22
C TYR A 94 3.50 8.94 -2.23
N GLU A 95 3.62 10.17 -1.77
CA GLU A 95 4.24 11.25 -2.53
C GLU A 95 5.73 11.31 -2.23
N GLY A 96 6.55 10.84 -3.16
CA GLY A 96 7.99 11.03 -3.14
C GLY A 96 8.35 12.51 -3.31
N ALA A 97 9.54 12.90 -2.86
CA ALA A 97 10.11 14.21 -3.16
C ALA A 97 10.62 14.23 -4.61
N GLN A 98 9.73 14.07 -5.58
CA GLN A 98 10.06 14.29 -6.97
C GLN A 98 9.94 15.78 -7.27
N HIS A 99 10.95 16.35 -7.88
CA HIS A 99 10.85 17.67 -8.51
C HIS A 99 9.86 17.53 -9.67
N ALA A 100 8.60 17.88 -9.38
CA ALA A 100 7.55 17.81 -10.37
C ALA A 100 7.83 18.78 -11.51
N GLU A 101 8.14 18.27 -12.68
CA GLU A 101 8.06 19.05 -13.91
C GLU A 101 6.61 19.54 -14.08
N ARG A 102 6.42 20.73 -14.68
CA ARG A 102 5.10 21.36 -14.82
C ARG A 102 4.06 20.45 -15.45
N ASP A 103 4.47 19.62 -16.39
CA ASP A 103 3.58 18.68 -17.08
C ASP A 103 3.11 17.50 -16.20
N GLN A 104 3.92 17.10 -15.22
CA GLN A 104 3.53 16.09 -14.25
C GLN A 104 2.50 16.65 -13.26
N PHE A 105 2.68 17.90 -12.84
CA PHE A 105 1.72 18.57 -11.95
C PHE A 105 0.31 18.66 -12.55
N GLY A 106 0.19 19.02 -13.85
CA GLY A 106 -1.09 19.03 -14.55
C GLY A 106 -1.77 17.66 -14.59
N ARG A 107 -1.01 16.62 -14.94
CA ARG A 107 -1.53 15.24 -14.96
C ARG A 107 -1.98 14.75 -13.59
N ASP A 108 -1.28 15.14 -12.53
CA ASP A 108 -1.65 14.78 -11.16
C ASP A 108 -2.96 15.45 -10.73
N ILE A 109 -3.17 16.72 -11.09
CA ILE A 109 -4.44 17.43 -10.84
C ILE A 109 -5.60 16.69 -11.51
N ASP A 110 -5.47 16.35 -12.79
CA ASP A 110 -6.51 15.65 -13.53
C ASP A 110 -6.79 14.28 -12.93
N ARG A 111 -5.75 13.53 -12.56
CA ARG A 111 -5.86 12.22 -11.92
C ARG A 111 -6.63 12.30 -10.60
N TYR A 112 -6.29 13.23 -9.71
CA TYR A 112 -6.99 13.40 -8.44
C TYR A 112 -8.42 13.90 -8.61
N SER A 113 -8.66 14.76 -9.60
CA SER A 113 -10.00 15.24 -9.92
C SER A 113 -10.91 14.10 -10.40
N LEU A 114 -10.38 13.20 -11.24
CA LEU A 114 -11.11 12.00 -11.68
C LEU A 114 -11.40 11.06 -10.51
N MET A 115 -10.40 10.78 -9.66
CA MET A 115 -10.59 9.95 -8.46
C MET A 115 -11.68 10.53 -7.55
N ALA A 116 -11.65 11.84 -7.31
CA ALA A 116 -12.65 12.52 -6.49
C ALA A 116 -14.05 12.46 -7.12
N ALA A 117 -14.16 12.67 -8.43
CA ALA A 117 -15.44 12.59 -9.17
C ALA A 117 -16.06 11.18 -9.08
N ASP A 118 -15.24 10.13 -9.06
CA ASP A 118 -15.67 8.75 -8.87
C ASP A 118 -15.87 8.36 -7.40
N GLY A 119 -15.78 9.35 -6.49
CA GLY A 119 -16.06 9.20 -5.08
C GLY A 119 -14.92 8.57 -4.25
N TRP A 120 -13.71 8.52 -4.77
CA TRP A 120 -12.57 8.06 -4.01
C TRP A 120 -12.08 9.09 -3.00
N LEU A 121 -11.79 8.67 -1.79
CA LEU A 121 -11.10 9.43 -0.76
C LEU A 121 -9.62 9.07 -0.80
N VAL A 122 -8.78 9.98 -1.26
CA VAL A 122 -7.34 9.74 -1.42
C VAL A 122 -6.57 10.34 -0.23
N LEU A 123 -5.87 9.47 0.49
CA LEU A 123 -4.95 9.84 1.56
C LEU A 123 -3.53 9.91 0.98
N ARG A 124 -2.91 11.07 1.06
CA ARG A 124 -1.54 11.28 0.55
C ARG A 124 -0.54 11.36 1.70
N PHE A 125 0.50 10.54 1.63
CA PHE A 125 1.58 10.47 2.61
C PHE A 125 2.90 10.86 1.97
N ALA A 126 3.73 11.60 2.69
CA ALA A 126 5.04 12.04 2.26
C ALA A 126 6.12 11.56 3.23
N GLY A 127 7.38 11.76 2.90
CA GLY A 127 8.53 11.31 3.69
C GLY A 127 8.46 11.61 5.18
N ARG A 128 7.93 12.78 5.57
CA ARG A 128 7.72 13.16 6.98
C ARG A 128 6.80 12.23 7.76
N HIS A 129 5.95 11.46 7.09
CA HIS A 129 5.01 10.53 7.72
C HIS A 129 5.60 9.12 7.90
N LEU A 130 6.80 8.88 7.36
CA LEU A 130 7.45 7.57 7.42
C LEU A 130 8.28 7.34 8.70
N GLY A 131 8.29 8.29 9.64
CA GLY A 131 8.96 8.15 10.93
C GLY A 131 8.31 7.14 11.89
N GLY A 132 7.08 6.71 11.60
CA GLY A 132 6.33 5.71 12.36
C GLY A 132 4.92 5.52 11.84
N PRO A 133 4.21 4.44 12.26
CA PRO A 133 2.91 4.08 11.71
C PRO A 133 1.75 4.97 12.17
N ALA A 134 1.88 5.68 13.29
CA ALA A 134 0.75 6.30 14.00
C ALA A 134 -0.13 7.21 13.11
N VAL A 135 0.49 8.12 12.35
CA VAL A 135 -0.24 9.05 11.48
C VAL A 135 -0.92 8.34 10.32
N VAL A 136 -0.24 7.32 9.74
CA VAL A 136 -0.79 6.53 8.64
C VAL A 136 -2.02 5.76 9.11
N LEU A 137 -1.90 5.04 10.23
CA LEU A 137 -2.97 4.22 10.80
C LEU A 137 -4.16 5.09 11.23
N GLU A 138 -3.91 6.19 11.93
CA GLU A 138 -4.97 7.10 12.41
C GLU A 138 -5.77 7.67 11.23
N ARG A 139 -5.11 8.20 10.21
CA ARG A 139 -5.79 8.79 9.05
C ARG A 139 -6.54 7.75 8.23
N THR A 140 -5.95 6.57 8.03
CA THR A 140 -6.61 5.48 7.30
C THR A 140 -7.84 4.99 8.06
N ARG A 141 -7.75 4.83 9.40
CA ARG A 141 -8.90 4.47 10.23
C ARG A 141 -10.04 5.47 10.10
N ARG A 142 -9.75 6.77 10.23
CA ARG A 142 -10.77 7.84 10.10
C ARG A 142 -11.42 7.82 8.72
N ALA A 143 -10.63 7.64 7.66
CA ALA A 143 -11.15 7.56 6.31
C ALA A 143 -12.09 6.35 6.14
N LEU A 144 -11.69 5.17 6.61
CA LEU A 144 -12.52 3.96 6.55
C LEU A 144 -13.82 4.13 7.35
N LEU A 145 -13.76 4.66 8.57
CA LEU A 145 -14.94 4.95 9.40
C LEU A 145 -15.90 5.91 8.69
N SER A 146 -15.38 6.98 8.07
CA SER A 146 -16.20 7.94 7.31
C SER A 146 -16.88 7.34 6.08
N ARG A 147 -16.39 6.19 5.61
CA ARG A 147 -16.90 5.42 4.48
C ARG A 147 -17.72 4.20 4.89
N GLY A 148 -18.08 4.10 6.18
CA GLY A 148 -18.97 3.07 6.69
C GLY A 148 -18.29 1.75 7.08
N TRP A 149 -16.95 1.72 7.15
CA TRP A 149 -16.29 0.61 7.83
C TRP A 149 -16.62 0.68 9.32
N ARG A 150 -16.88 -0.48 9.92
CA ARG A 150 -17.13 -0.59 11.37
C ARG A 150 -15.90 -1.24 12.00
N ASP A 151 -15.33 -0.57 13.00
CA ASP A 151 -14.25 -1.14 13.78
C ASP A 151 -14.77 -2.36 14.55
N PRO A 152 -14.19 -3.57 14.38
CA PRO A 152 -14.66 -4.75 15.10
C PRO A 152 -14.47 -4.68 16.62
N ARG A 153 -13.76 -3.66 17.12
CA ARG A 153 -13.48 -3.43 18.53
C ARG A 153 -14.31 -2.30 19.15
N GLY A 154 -15.14 -1.62 18.36
CA GLY A 154 -16.00 -0.50 18.77
C GLY A 154 -17.41 -0.90 19.11
#